data_091dcd17d373eb9883258a7a1428348f
#
_entry.id   091dcd17d373eb9883258a7a1428348f
#
_cell.length_a   1.000
_cell.length_b   1.000
_cell.length_c   1.000
_cell.angle_alpha   90.00
_cell.angle_beta   90.00
_cell.angle_gamma   90.00
#
_symmetry.space_group_name_H-M   'P 1'
#
loop_
_entity.id
_entity.type
_entity.pdbx_description
1 polymer ?
#
loop_
_entity_poly.entity_id
_entity_poly.type
_entity_poly.pdbx_seq_one_letter_code
_entity_poly.pdbx_strand_id
1 'polypeptide(L)'
;MLAFLNQVRKPTLDLPLDVRRKMWFKPFMQSYLVVFIGYLTMYLIRKNFNIAQNDMISTYGLSMTQLGMIGLGFSITYGVGKTLVSYYADGKNTKQFLPFMLILSAICMLGFSASMGAGSTSLFLMIAFYALSGFFLSTGGSCSYSTITKWTPRRKRGTFLGFWNISHNLGGAGAAGVALFGANYLFDGHVIGMFIFPSIIALIVGFIGLRYGSDSPESYGLGTAEELFGEAISEEDKETEENAMTKWQIFVEYVLKNKVIWLLCFSNIFLYVVRIGIDQWSTVYAFQELKLSKEVAIQGFTLFEVGALVGTLLWGWLSDLANGRRALVACIALALIIATLGVYQHASNQYVYLASLFALGFLVFGPQLLIGVAAVGFVPKKAIGAADGIKGTFAYLIGDSFAKLGLGMIADGTPVFGLTGWAGTFAALDAAAVGCICLMAIVAIFEERKIRREKKNRILQTA
;
A
#
# COMPACT_ATOMS: atom_id res chain seq x y z
N MET A 1 16.85 21.39 -14.58
CA MET A 1 16.91 21.49 -13.12
C MET A 1 16.89 20.15 -12.38
N LEU A 2 16.31 19.08 -12.90
CA LEU A 2 16.29 17.74 -12.26
C LEU A 2 17.15 16.68 -12.99
N ALA A 3 18.33 17.10 -13.47
CA ALA A 3 19.23 16.22 -14.24
C ALA A 3 19.67 14.96 -13.45
N PHE A 4 19.75 15.03 -12.12
CA PHE A 4 20.10 13.91 -11.26
C PHE A 4 19.06 12.79 -11.24
N LEU A 5 17.84 13.06 -11.72
CA LEU A 5 16.78 12.06 -11.87
C LEU A 5 16.85 11.32 -13.22
N ASN A 6 17.76 11.68 -14.11
CA ASN A 6 17.91 10.93 -15.35
C ASN A 6 18.66 9.62 -15.10
N GLN A 7 18.31 8.60 -15.88
CA GLN A 7 19.04 7.34 -15.87
C GLN A 7 20.46 7.55 -16.39
N VAL A 8 21.41 6.96 -15.68
CA VAL A 8 22.81 6.93 -16.13
C VAL A 8 23.09 5.51 -16.60
N ARG A 9 23.40 5.35 -17.90
CA ARG A 9 23.86 4.09 -18.49
C ARG A 9 25.29 4.26 -18.93
N LYS A 10 26.15 3.34 -18.52
CA LYS A 10 27.55 3.28 -18.95
C LYS A 10 27.73 2.11 -19.90
N PRO A 11 28.66 2.21 -20.86
CA PRO A 11 29.06 1.04 -21.66
C PRO A 11 29.43 -0.12 -20.75
N THR A 12 29.11 -1.33 -21.18
CA THR A 12 29.47 -2.55 -20.45
C THR A 12 30.99 -2.67 -20.36
N LEU A 13 31.49 -2.90 -19.15
CA LEU A 13 32.91 -3.09 -18.90
C LEU A 13 33.40 -4.35 -19.63
N ASP A 14 34.54 -4.23 -20.27
CA ASP A 14 35.23 -5.37 -20.90
C ASP A 14 35.95 -6.22 -19.83
N LEU A 15 35.14 -6.89 -19.00
CA LEU A 15 35.60 -7.76 -17.91
C LEU A 15 34.86 -9.11 -18.00
N PRO A 16 35.49 -10.21 -17.59
CA PRO A 16 34.84 -11.52 -17.51
C PRO A 16 33.57 -11.48 -16.67
N LEU A 17 32.60 -12.30 -17.05
CA LEU A 17 31.26 -12.31 -16.44
C LEU A 17 31.28 -12.61 -14.93
N ASP A 18 32.16 -13.48 -14.49
CA ASP A 18 32.36 -13.84 -13.08
C ASP A 18 32.88 -12.66 -12.24
N VAL A 19 33.75 -11.81 -12.80
CA VAL A 19 34.22 -10.58 -12.16
C VAL A 19 33.08 -9.58 -12.03
N ARG A 20 32.34 -9.36 -13.13
CA ARG A 20 31.17 -8.44 -13.10
C ARG A 20 30.11 -8.91 -12.13
N ARG A 21 29.86 -10.22 -11.95
CA ARG A 21 28.95 -10.79 -10.93
C ARG A 21 29.42 -10.51 -9.51
N LYS A 22 30.70 -10.59 -9.23
CA LYS A 22 31.27 -10.24 -7.92
C LYS A 22 31.09 -8.75 -7.60
N MET A 23 31.24 -7.88 -8.60
CA MET A 23 31.06 -6.44 -8.46
C MET A 23 29.59 -6.05 -8.26
N TRP A 24 28.63 -6.88 -8.69
CA TRP A 24 27.19 -6.61 -8.61
C TRP A 24 26.64 -6.53 -7.18
N PHE A 25 27.13 -7.36 -6.25
CA PHE A 25 26.50 -7.56 -4.93
C PHE A 25 26.46 -6.29 -4.09
N LYS A 26 27.57 -5.55 -3.97
CA LYS A 26 27.65 -4.35 -3.12
C LYS A 26 26.73 -3.21 -3.62
N PRO A 27 26.75 -2.79 -4.89
CA PRO A 27 25.84 -1.78 -5.41
C PRO A 27 24.37 -2.23 -5.38
N PHE A 28 24.09 -3.51 -5.62
CA PHE A 28 22.76 -4.08 -5.47
C PHE A 28 22.24 -3.91 -4.04
N MET A 29 23.03 -4.35 -3.05
CA MET A 29 22.60 -4.27 -1.65
C MET A 29 22.39 -2.81 -1.20
N GLN A 30 23.26 -1.89 -1.64
CA GLN A 30 23.07 -0.46 -1.37
C GLN A 30 21.75 0.06 -1.97
N SER A 31 21.46 -0.26 -3.22
CA SER A 31 20.25 0.16 -3.90
C SER A 31 19.00 -0.46 -3.26
N TYR A 32 19.07 -1.75 -2.93
CA TYR A 32 18.00 -2.48 -2.26
C TYR A 32 17.68 -1.92 -0.87
N LEU A 33 18.70 -1.65 -0.05
CA LEU A 33 18.52 -1.04 1.27
C LEU A 33 17.95 0.37 1.18
N VAL A 34 18.36 1.17 0.19
CA VAL A 34 17.79 2.51 -0.01
C VAL A 34 16.29 2.43 -0.28
N VAL A 35 15.84 1.56 -1.18
CA VAL A 35 14.41 1.44 -1.47
C VAL A 35 13.64 0.75 -0.36
N PHE A 36 14.24 -0.20 0.37
CA PHE A 36 13.63 -0.86 1.51
C PHE A 36 13.41 0.10 2.69
N ILE A 37 14.47 0.79 3.12
CA ILE A 37 14.42 1.73 4.24
C ILE A 37 13.62 2.97 3.84
N GLY A 38 13.78 3.47 2.62
CA GLY A 38 12.99 4.59 2.10
C GLY A 38 11.49 4.31 2.12
N TYR A 39 11.07 3.13 1.65
CA TYR A 39 9.66 2.74 1.63
C TYR A 39 9.10 2.50 3.05
N LEU A 40 9.89 1.87 3.92
CA LEU A 40 9.58 1.75 5.34
C LEU A 40 9.34 3.12 5.97
N THR A 41 10.23 4.08 5.72
CA THR A 41 10.13 5.44 6.27
C THR A 41 8.94 6.22 5.70
N MET A 42 8.56 5.99 4.45
CA MET A 42 7.33 6.55 3.87
C MET A 42 6.09 6.12 4.66
N TYR A 43 6.02 4.85 5.08
CA TYR A 43 4.92 4.37 5.91
C TYR A 43 5.00 4.88 7.34
N LEU A 44 6.20 5.00 7.88
CA LEU A 44 6.42 5.57 9.19
C LEU A 44 5.83 6.98 9.30
N ILE A 45 6.11 7.89 8.36
CA ILE A 45 5.56 9.26 8.40
C ILE A 45 4.08 9.34 8.01
N ARG A 46 3.57 8.41 7.19
CA ARG A 46 2.17 8.37 6.77
C ARG A 46 1.24 7.97 7.91
N LYS A 47 1.64 7.00 8.74
CA LYS A 47 0.79 6.40 9.77
C LYS A 47 0.65 7.26 11.04
N ASN A 48 1.49 8.26 11.21
CA ASN A 48 1.44 9.17 12.36
C ASN A 48 0.09 9.89 12.47
N PHE A 49 -0.54 10.22 11.35
CA PHE A 49 -1.86 10.85 11.34
C PHE A 49 -2.91 9.99 12.04
N ASN A 50 -2.95 8.67 11.76
CA ASN A 50 -3.91 7.75 12.37
C ASN A 50 -3.68 7.59 13.88
N ILE A 51 -2.42 7.68 14.32
CA ILE A 51 -2.03 7.56 15.73
C ILE A 51 -2.39 8.82 16.51
N ALA A 52 -2.21 10.00 15.89
CA ALA A 52 -2.36 11.30 16.52
C ALA A 52 -3.80 11.82 16.59
N GLN A 53 -4.78 11.14 15.98
CA GLN A 53 -6.15 11.65 15.84
C GLN A 53 -6.81 12.01 17.18
N ASN A 54 -6.68 11.16 18.20
CA ASN A 54 -7.23 11.44 19.52
C ASN A 54 -6.64 12.70 20.16
N ASP A 55 -5.32 12.91 19.98
CA ASP A 55 -4.63 14.10 20.47
C ASP A 55 -5.06 15.35 19.69
N MET A 56 -5.28 15.22 18.38
CA MET A 56 -5.80 16.32 17.54
C MET A 56 -7.23 16.71 17.93
N ILE A 57 -8.08 15.72 18.24
CA ILE A 57 -9.44 15.96 18.75
C ILE A 57 -9.36 16.70 20.09
N SER A 58 -8.62 16.16 21.05
CA SER A 58 -8.57 16.71 22.42
C SER A 58 -7.86 18.06 22.50
N THR A 59 -6.82 18.29 21.69
CA THR A 59 -6.01 19.52 21.75
C THR A 59 -6.60 20.66 20.93
N TYR A 60 -7.12 20.36 19.73
CA TYR A 60 -7.57 21.36 18.76
C TYR A 60 -9.10 21.37 18.55
N GLY A 61 -9.85 20.45 19.17
CA GLY A 61 -11.29 20.36 19.03
C GLY A 61 -11.75 19.93 17.62
N LEU A 62 -10.93 19.17 16.89
CA LEU A 62 -11.29 18.73 15.54
C LEU A 62 -12.36 17.64 15.61
N SER A 63 -13.36 17.72 14.72
CA SER A 63 -14.35 16.66 14.55
C SER A 63 -13.79 15.50 13.72
N MET A 64 -14.44 14.32 13.78
CA MET A 64 -14.08 13.17 12.94
C MET A 64 -14.26 13.49 11.45
N THR A 65 -15.27 14.29 11.10
CA THR A 65 -15.46 14.81 9.74
C THR A 65 -14.26 15.66 9.27
N GLN A 66 -13.74 16.54 10.13
CA GLN A 66 -12.58 17.37 9.80
C GLN A 66 -11.31 16.52 9.63
N LEU A 67 -11.10 15.54 10.51
CA LEU A 67 -10.02 14.55 10.34
C LEU A 67 -10.20 13.74 9.05
N GLY A 68 -11.43 13.37 8.73
CA GLY A 68 -11.79 12.72 7.47
C GLY A 68 -11.49 13.57 6.24
N MET A 69 -11.73 14.89 6.29
CA MET A 69 -11.36 15.83 5.22
C MET A 69 -9.85 15.91 4.99
N ILE A 70 -9.06 15.95 6.07
CA ILE A 70 -7.60 15.89 6.00
C ILE A 70 -7.17 14.59 5.31
N GLY A 71 -7.72 13.46 5.76
CA GLY A 71 -7.46 12.15 5.18
C GLY A 71 -7.89 12.03 3.71
N LEU A 72 -9.04 12.62 3.33
CA LEU A 72 -9.54 12.66 1.95
C LEU A 72 -8.56 13.36 1.02
N GLY A 73 -8.02 14.53 1.44
CA GLY A 73 -7.01 15.25 0.68
C GLY A 73 -5.82 14.36 0.31
N PHE A 74 -5.32 13.62 1.30
CA PHE A 74 -4.26 12.62 1.08
C PHE A 74 -4.68 11.53 0.08
N SER A 75 -5.88 10.96 0.24
CA SER A 75 -6.34 9.83 -0.58
C SER A 75 -6.46 10.18 -2.05
N ILE A 76 -7.04 11.35 -2.34
CA ILE A 76 -7.20 11.84 -3.73
C ILE A 76 -5.83 12.07 -4.36
N THR A 77 -4.96 12.81 -3.69
CA THR A 77 -3.65 13.14 -4.26
C THR A 77 -2.74 11.93 -4.38
N TYR A 78 -2.80 10.99 -3.42
CA TYR A 78 -2.10 9.72 -3.48
C TYR A 78 -2.61 8.85 -4.64
N GLY A 79 -3.93 8.73 -4.82
CA GLY A 79 -4.54 7.98 -5.91
C GLY A 79 -4.17 8.53 -7.29
N VAL A 80 -4.27 9.85 -7.46
CA VAL A 80 -3.87 10.55 -8.70
C VAL A 80 -2.36 10.45 -8.92
N GLY A 81 -1.58 10.69 -7.88
CA GLY A 81 -0.12 10.63 -7.93
C GLY A 81 0.39 9.24 -8.28
N LYS A 82 -0.26 8.17 -7.79
CA LYS A 82 0.11 6.78 -8.11
C LYS A 82 0.12 6.52 -9.61
N THR A 83 -0.76 7.15 -10.37
CA THR A 83 -0.81 7.01 -11.83
C THR A 83 0.11 8.02 -12.51
N LEU A 84 -0.03 9.32 -12.23
CA LEU A 84 0.68 10.38 -12.95
C LEU A 84 2.17 10.40 -12.65
N VAL A 85 2.52 10.33 -11.35
CA VAL A 85 3.93 10.43 -10.93
C VAL A 85 4.69 9.15 -11.24
N SER A 86 4.02 7.99 -11.15
CA SER A 86 4.63 6.72 -11.57
C SER A 86 4.90 6.69 -13.08
N TYR A 87 3.99 7.22 -13.89
CA TYR A 87 4.21 7.38 -15.33
C TYR A 87 5.39 8.30 -15.63
N TYR A 88 5.50 9.43 -14.90
CA TYR A 88 6.63 10.34 -15.05
C TYR A 88 7.97 9.73 -14.59
N ALA A 89 7.93 8.91 -13.54
CA ALA A 89 9.11 8.22 -13.02
C ALA A 89 9.59 7.08 -13.94
N ASP A 90 8.70 6.56 -14.82
CA ASP A 90 9.07 5.57 -15.82
C ASP A 90 10.10 6.16 -16.79
N GLY A 91 11.22 5.47 -17.00
CA GLY A 91 12.35 5.98 -17.77
C GLY A 91 13.28 6.95 -17.01
N LYS A 92 13.01 7.24 -15.74
CA LYS A 92 13.89 8.01 -14.85
C LYS A 92 14.69 7.11 -13.92
N ASN A 93 15.61 7.73 -13.18
CA ASN A 93 16.35 7.05 -12.10
C ASN A 93 15.42 6.84 -10.90
N THR A 94 14.69 5.71 -10.87
CA THR A 94 13.69 5.42 -9.86
C THR A 94 14.27 5.30 -8.45
N LYS A 95 15.54 4.90 -8.33
CA LYS A 95 16.26 4.86 -7.06
C LYS A 95 16.50 6.28 -6.49
N GLN A 96 16.79 7.28 -7.33
CA GLN A 96 16.94 8.67 -6.89
C GLN A 96 15.58 9.34 -6.66
N PHE A 97 14.59 8.95 -7.44
CA PHE A 97 13.26 9.52 -7.37
C PHE A 97 12.59 9.26 -6.02
N LEU A 98 12.69 8.04 -5.47
CA LEU A 98 12.09 7.66 -4.20
C LEU A 98 12.58 8.52 -3.02
N PRO A 99 13.90 8.64 -2.72
CA PRO A 99 14.35 9.45 -1.60
C PRO A 99 14.12 10.95 -1.81
N PHE A 100 14.12 11.43 -3.05
CA PHE A 100 13.75 12.82 -3.36
C PHE A 100 12.29 13.10 -3.00
N MET A 101 11.37 12.22 -3.36
CA MET A 101 9.95 12.34 -3.00
C MET A 101 9.73 12.17 -1.49
N LEU A 102 10.51 11.32 -0.82
CA LEU A 102 10.49 11.20 0.64
C LEU A 102 10.87 12.52 1.32
N ILE A 103 11.90 13.20 0.84
CA ILE A 103 12.32 14.52 1.36
C ILE A 103 11.20 15.55 1.19
N LEU A 104 10.60 15.64 0.00
CA LEU A 104 9.49 16.56 -0.25
C LEU A 104 8.29 16.27 0.64
N SER A 105 7.96 14.99 0.83
CA SER A 105 6.89 14.59 1.74
C SER A 105 7.21 14.96 3.19
N ALA A 106 8.44 14.74 3.65
CA ALA A 106 8.87 15.11 5.00
C ALA A 106 8.76 16.62 5.23
N ILE A 107 9.15 17.44 4.25
CA ILE A 107 8.96 18.91 4.31
C ILE A 107 7.48 19.27 4.42
N CYS A 108 6.60 18.60 3.65
CA CYS A 108 5.16 18.79 3.76
C CYS A 108 4.63 18.40 5.14
N MET A 109 5.14 17.32 5.74
CA MET A 109 4.74 16.91 7.09
C MET A 109 5.22 17.88 8.18
N LEU A 110 6.36 18.54 8.00
CA LEU A 110 6.78 19.66 8.85
C LEU A 110 5.84 20.86 8.69
N GLY A 111 5.44 21.19 7.45
CA GLY A 111 4.41 22.20 7.18
C GLY A 111 3.05 21.84 7.79
N PHE A 112 2.66 20.58 7.74
CA PHE A 112 1.48 20.06 8.42
C PHE A 112 1.55 20.30 9.94
N SER A 113 2.68 19.97 10.56
CA SER A 113 2.90 20.21 11.99
C SER A 113 2.81 21.70 12.35
N ALA A 114 3.39 22.57 11.54
CA ALA A 114 3.37 24.01 11.75
C ALA A 114 1.96 24.62 11.53
N SER A 115 1.10 23.94 10.79
CA SER A 115 -0.29 24.39 10.53
C SER A 115 -1.30 23.92 11.56
N MET A 116 -0.89 23.08 12.52
CA MET A 116 -1.79 22.56 13.55
C MET A 116 -2.38 23.66 14.41
N GLY A 117 -3.69 23.64 14.59
CA GLY A 117 -4.44 24.60 15.38
C GLY A 117 -5.93 24.48 15.14
N ALA A 118 -6.69 25.29 15.88
CA ALA A 118 -8.13 25.41 15.69
C ALA A 118 -8.46 26.45 14.61
N GLY A 119 -9.57 26.25 13.91
CA GLY A 119 -10.11 27.19 12.94
C GLY A 119 -9.94 26.78 11.47
N SER A 120 -10.67 27.48 10.59
CA SER A 120 -10.80 27.13 9.17
C SER A 120 -9.47 27.26 8.39
N THR A 121 -8.67 28.28 8.67
CA THR A 121 -7.37 28.49 8.02
C THR A 121 -6.39 27.37 8.37
N SER A 122 -6.33 26.97 9.63
CA SER A 122 -5.51 25.85 10.10
C SER A 122 -5.94 24.54 9.45
N LEU A 123 -7.23 24.25 9.40
CA LEU A 123 -7.79 23.06 8.75
C LEU A 123 -7.41 23.04 7.25
N PHE A 124 -7.57 24.15 6.54
CA PHE A 124 -7.20 24.24 5.12
C PHE A 124 -5.71 23.94 4.89
N LEU A 125 -4.83 24.53 5.72
CA LEU A 125 -3.39 24.30 5.60
C LEU A 125 -3.01 22.85 5.93
N MET A 126 -3.62 22.26 6.96
CA MET A 126 -3.44 20.84 7.29
C MET A 126 -3.86 19.95 6.11
N ILE A 127 -5.02 20.20 5.49
CA ILE A 127 -5.47 19.47 4.30
C ILE A 127 -4.46 19.62 3.16
N ALA A 128 -4.01 20.86 2.89
CA ALA A 128 -3.10 21.14 1.79
C ALA A 128 -1.74 20.44 1.96
N PHE A 129 -1.12 20.56 3.13
CA PHE A 129 0.18 19.92 3.38
C PHE A 129 0.08 18.39 3.42
N TYR A 130 -0.98 17.83 4.01
CA TYR A 130 -1.16 16.38 4.04
C TYR A 130 -1.48 15.81 2.66
N ALA A 131 -2.25 16.52 1.85
CA ALA A 131 -2.50 16.18 0.45
C ALA A 131 -1.22 16.20 -0.38
N LEU A 132 -0.39 17.25 -0.25
CA LEU A 132 0.92 17.32 -0.94
C LEU A 132 1.83 16.17 -0.50
N SER A 133 1.87 15.86 0.80
CA SER A 133 2.61 14.69 1.30
C SER A 133 2.13 13.41 0.64
N GLY A 134 0.82 13.19 0.53
CA GLY A 134 0.22 12.05 -0.14
C GLY A 134 0.65 11.92 -1.60
N PHE A 135 0.65 13.03 -2.33
CA PHE A 135 1.11 13.08 -3.72
C PHE A 135 2.57 12.59 -3.86
N PHE A 136 3.47 13.08 -3.00
CA PHE A 136 4.87 12.68 -3.04
C PHE A 136 5.08 11.22 -2.59
N LEU A 137 4.35 10.74 -1.59
CA LEU A 137 4.44 9.36 -1.11
C LEU A 137 3.90 8.32 -2.11
N SER A 138 3.06 8.75 -3.05
CA SER A 138 2.40 7.85 -4.01
C SER A 138 3.36 7.02 -4.88
N THR A 139 4.58 7.52 -5.06
CA THR A 139 5.62 6.91 -5.92
C THR A 139 6.40 5.79 -5.25
N GLY A 140 6.32 5.68 -3.92
CA GLY A 140 7.20 4.78 -3.16
C GLY A 140 7.17 3.33 -3.64
N GLY A 141 5.99 2.78 -3.86
CA GLY A 141 5.82 1.41 -4.34
C GLY A 141 6.36 1.19 -5.75
N SER A 142 5.97 2.03 -6.71
CA SER A 142 6.36 1.89 -8.12
C SER A 142 7.87 2.09 -8.32
N CYS A 143 8.46 3.10 -7.67
CA CYS A 143 9.91 3.34 -7.75
C CYS A 143 10.73 2.21 -7.12
N SER A 144 10.30 1.69 -5.97
CA SER A 144 10.96 0.54 -5.34
C SER A 144 10.88 -0.70 -6.22
N TYR A 145 9.68 -1.01 -6.72
CA TYR A 145 9.45 -2.14 -7.59
C TYR A 145 10.33 -2.06 -8.84
N SER A 146 10.34 -0.92 -9.53
CA SER A 146 11.16 -0.67 -10.71
C SER A 146 12.66 -0.85 -10.42
N THR A 147 13.16 -0.27 -9.32
CA THR A 147 14.57 -0.40 -8.95
C THR A 147 14.93 -1.85 -8.68
N ILE A 148 14.15 -2.57 -7.86
CA ILE A 148 14.43 -3.97 -7.52
C ILE A 148 14.40 -4.84 -8.77
N THR A 149 13.45 -4.65 -9.67
CA THR A 149 13.34 -5.45 -10.90
C THR A 149 14.52 -5.27 -11.85
N LYS A 150 15.09 -4.08 -11.93
CA LYS A 150 16.28 -3.80 -12.74
C LYS A 150 17.56 -4.46 -12.16
N TRP A 151 17.64 -4.58 -10.83
CA TRP A 151 18.79 -5.16 -10.14
C TRP A 151 18.76 -6.67 -10.01
N THR A 152 17.57 -7.31 -10.15
CA THR A 152 17.41 -8.74 -9.80
C THR A 152 17.11 -9.61 -11.01
N PRO A 153 17.75 -10.80 -11.10
CA PRO A 153 17.41 -11.77 -12.12
C PRO A 153 15.96 -12.25 -11.96
N ARG A 154 15.31 -12.58 -13.06
CA ARG A 154 13.89 -12.96 -13.10
C ARG A 154 13.54 -14.11 -12.14
N ARG A 155 14.41 -15.13 -12.05
CA ARG A 155 14.22 -16.31 -11.19
C ARG A 155 14.13 -15.96 -9.70
N LYS A 156 14.83 -14.91 -9.24
CA LYS A 156 14.87 -14.50 -7.82
C LYS A 156 14.07 -13.23 -7.53
N ARG A 157 13.52 -12.59 -8.55
CA ARG A 157 12.81 -11.31 -8.45
C ARG A 157 11.66 -11.37 -7.45
N GLY A 158 10.84 -12.42 -7.50
CA GLY A 158 9.73 -12.62 -6.57
C GLY A 158 10.16 -12.67 -5.11
N THR A 159 11.28 -13.33 -4.80
CA THR A 159 11.82 -13.40 -3.43
C THR A 159 12.23 -12.01 -2.93
N PHE A 160 12.97 -11.23 -3.73
CA PHE A 160 13.39 -9.89 -3.34
C PHE A 160 12.23 -8.91 -3.21
N LEU A 161 11.24 -8.99 -4.10
CA LEU A 161 10.02 -8.17 -4.00
C LEU A 161 9.16 -8.56 -2.79
N GLY A 162 9.05 -9.86 -2.50
CA GLY A 162 8.34 -10.35 -1.31
C GLY A 162 8.99 -9.85 -0.02
N PHE A 163 10.32 -9.91 0.04
CA PHE A 163 11.06 -9.41 1.20
C PHE A 163 10.95 -7.88 1.33
N TRP A 164 11.05 -7.14 0.23
CA TRP A 164 10.82 -5.70 0.23
C TRP A 164 9.42 -5.33 0.69
N ASN A 165 8.42 -6.13 0.33
CA ASN A 165 7.02 -5.84 0.70
C ASN A 165 6.80 -5.82 2.22
N ILE A 166 7.65 -6.49 3.02
CA ILE A 166 7.62 -6.45 4.49
C ILE A 166 7.88 -5.04 5.03
N SER A 167 8.64 -4.21 4.29
CA SER A 167 9.06 -2.88 4.74
C SER A 167 7.89 -1.96 5.08
N HIS A 168 6.78 -2.03 4.35
CA HIS A 168 5.62 -1.17 4.63
C HIS A 168 4.91 -1.53 5.95
N ASN A 169 4.78 -2.83 6.27
CA ASN A 169 4.21 -3.26 7.54
C ASN A 169 5.13 -2.94 8.71
N LEU A 170 6.46 -3.10 8.53
CA LEU A 170 7.43 -2.68 9.55
C LEU A 170 7.37 -1.17 9.80
N GLY A 171 7.24 -0.37 8.73
CA GLY A 171 7.06 1.08 8.84
C GLY A 171 5.78 1.45 9.58
N GLY A 172 4.67 0.78 9.25
CA GLY A 172 3.38 0.98 9.93
C GLY A 172 3.43 0.59 11.41
N ALA A 173 3.93 -0.59 11.72
CA ALA A 173 4.06 -1.07 13.10
C ALA A 173 5.01 -0.20 13.95
N GLY A 174 6.13 0.27 13.36
CA GLY A 174 7.09 1.14 14.03
C GLY A 174 6.63 2.59 14.20
N ALA A 175 5.64 3.02 13.43
CA ALA A 175 5.19 4.42 13.41
C ALA A 175 4.72 4.89 14.80
N ALA A 176 4.00 4.04 15.53
CA ALA A 176 3.51 4.37 16.87
C ALA A 176 4.65 4.66 17.85
N GLY A 177 5.66 3.78 17.89
CA GLY A 177 6.82 3.96 18.77
C GLY A 177 7.59 5.24 18.47
N VAL A 178 7.84 5.53 17.19
CA VAL A 178 8.57 6.74 16.78
C VAL A 178 7.75 8.00 17.03
N ALA A 179 6.44 8.00 16.76
CA ALA A 179 5.56 9.13 17.00
C ALA A 179 5.49 9.46 18.50
N LEU A 180 5.23 8.45 19.33
CA LEU A 180 5.15 8.61 20.78
C LEU A 180 6.49 9.03 21.40
N PHE A 181 7.61 8.47 20.91
CA PHE A 181 8.94 8.92 21.34
C PHE A 181 9.12 10.40 21.06
N GLY A 182 8.80 10.86 19.85
CA GLY A 182 8.86 12.27 19.47
C GLY A 182 8.01 13.14 20.40
N ALA A 183 6.74 12.79 20.60
CA ALA A 183 5.85 13.56 21.47
C ALA A 183 6.35 13.59 22.93
N ASN A 184 6.58 12.43 23.54
CA ASN A 184 6.77 12.32 24.98
C ASN A 184 8.17 12.74 25.46
N TYR A 185 9.21 12.48 24.66
CA TYR A 185 10.60 12.72 25.09
C TYR A 185 11.25 13.97 24.49
N LEU A 186 10.73 14.46 23.33
CA LEU A 186 11.34 15.60 22.65
C LEU A 186 10.44 16.84 22.63
N PHE A 187 9.14 16.68 22.84
CA PHE A 187 8.16 17.77 22.75
C PHE A 187 7.16 17.79 23.91
N ASP A 188 7.57 17.36 25.12
CA ASP A 188 6.82 17.44 26.38
C ASP A 188 5.35 16.97 26.29
N GLY A 189 5.10 15.90 25.53
CA GLY A 189 3.77 15.35 25.31
C GLY A 189 2.95 16.04 24.20
N HIS A 190 3.48 17.06 23.55
CA HIS A 190 2.76 17.76 22.48
C HIS A 190 2.60 16.90 21.23
N VAL A 191 1.37 16.88 20.68
CA VAL A 191 1.01 16.14 19.45
C VAL A 191 1.88 16.50 18.24
N ILE A 192 2.39 17.72 18.18
CA ILE A 192 3.29 18.19 17.11
C ILE A 192 4.54 17.30 17.01
N GLY A 193 5.05 16.82 18.14
CA GLY A 193 6.21 15.91 18.19
C GLY A 193 5.99 14.58 17.47
N MET A 194 4.73 14.11 17.36
CA MET A 194 4.39 12.92 16.61
C MET A 194 4.63 13.05 15.11
N PHE A 195 4.78 14.27 14.59
CA PHE A 195 5.00 14.54 13.18
C PHE A 195 6.40 15.10 12.90
N ILE A 196 6.91 15.99 13.76
CA ILE A 196 8.24 16.61 13.55
C ILE A 196 9.34 15.57 13.62
N PHE A 197 9.39 14.74 14.67
CA PHE A 197 10.47 13.79 14.85
C PHE A 197 10.54 12.72 13.74
N PRO A 198 9.44 12.05 13.35
CA PRO A 198 9.45 11.16 12.20
C PRO A 198 9.83 11.85 10.88
N SER A 199 9.45 13.12 10.70
CA SER A 199 9.82 13.89 9.50
C SER A 199 11.32 14.18 9.45
N ILE A 200 11.96 14.45 10.59
CA ILE A 200 13.43 14.59 10.66
C ILE A 200 14.11 13.27 10.27
N ILE A 201 13.62 12.14 10.78
CA ILE A 201 14.12 10.82 10.36
C ILE A 201 13.98 10.64 8.85
N ALA A 202 12.82 11.00 8.28
CA ALA A 202 12.57 10.90 6.86
C ALA A 202 13.50 11.78 6.01
N LEU A 203 13.81 12.99 6.48
CA LEU A 203 14.82 13.86 5.84
C LEU A 203 16.20 13.20 5.85
N ILE A 204 16.65 12.69 7.00
CA ILE A 204 17.95 12.01 7.13
C ILE A 204 18.02 10.79 6.19
N VAL A 205 17.01 9.94 6.23
CA VAL A 205 16.92 8.75 5.35
C VAL A 205 16.88 9.17 3.88
N GLY A 206 16.13 10.22 3.55
CA GLY A 206 16.05 10.76 2.19
C GLY A 206 17.42 11.25 1.69
N PHE A 207 18.15 12.07 2.45
CA PHE A 207 19.47 12.57 2.07
C PHE A 207 20.50 11.44 1.96
N ILE A 208 20.51 10.48 2.89
CA ILE A 208 21.35 9.27 2.80
C ILE A 208 20.98 8.48 1.53
N GLY A 209 19.68 8.30 1.27
CA GLY A 209 19.19 7.60 0.09
C GLY A 209 19.60 8.25 -1.22
N LEU A 210 19.67 9.58 -1.30
CA LEU A 210 20.20 10.27 -2.49
C LEU A 210 21.69 9.96 -2.74
N ARG A 211 22.46 9.75 -1.67
CA ARG A 211 23.93 9.55 -1.77
C ARG A 211 24.33 8.15 -2.16
N TYR A 212 23.60 7.11 -1.72
CA TYR A 212 23.98 5.70 -1.89
C TYR A 212 23.12 4.97 -2.92
N GLY A 213 23.67 3.91 -3.53
CA GLY A 213 23.00 3.05 -4.50
C GLY A 213 22.81 3.71 -5.88
N SER A 214 22.25 2.96 -6.80
CA SER A 214 21.97 3.38 -8.16
C SER A 214 20.73 2.71 -8.74
N ASP A 215 20.24 3.18 -9.89
CA ASP A 215 19.00 2.72 -10.51
C ASP A 215 19.08 1.30 -11.06
N SER A 216 20.23 0.95 -11.63
CA SER A 216 20.44 -0.34 -12.30
C SER A 216 21.91 -0.73 -12.35
N PRO A 217 22.25 -2.02 -12.62
CA PRO A 217 23.64 -2.46 -12.84
C PRO A 217 24.33 -1.75 -13.99
N GLU A 218 23.58 -1.35 -15.03
CA GLU A 218 24.09 -0.63 -16.20
C GLU A 218 24.75 0.71 -15.82
N SER A 219 24.34 1.34 -14.71
CA SER A 219 24.97 2.58 -14.23
C SER A 219 26.38 2.40 -13.73
N TYR A 220 26.78 1.16 -13.46
CA TYR A 220 28.18 0.76 -13.13
C TYR A 220 28.90 0.10 -14.30
N GLY A 221 28.27 0.03 -15.48
CA GLY A 221 28.83 -0.68 -16.64
C GLY A 221 28.85 -2.21 -16.46
N LEU A 222 27.95 -2.76 -15.64
CA LEU A 222 27.91 -4.21 -15.41
C LEU A 222 27.05 -4.97 -16.45
N GLY A 223 26.30 -4.25 -17.30
CA GLY A 223 25.28 -4.83 -18.17
C GLY A 223 23.95 -5.00 -17.41
N THR A 224 22.96 -5.65 -18.03
CA THR A 224 21.66 -5.94 -17.39
C THR A 224 21.75 -7.07 -16.37
N ALA A 225 20.79 -7.17 -15.45
CA ALA A 225 20.75 -8.28 -14.50
C ALA A 225 20.57 -9.63 -15.20
N GLU A 226 19.79 -9.66 -16.29
CA GLU A 226 19.58 -10.85 -17.12
C GLU A 226 20.89 -11.33 -17.76
N GLU A 227 21.67 -10.42 -18.35
CA GLU A 227 22.99 -10.74 -18.90
C GLU A 227 23.96 -11.24 -17.83
N LEU A 228 24.01 -10.57 -16.67
CA LEU A 228 24.88 -10.95 -15.57
C LEU A 228 24.60 -12.37 -15.07
N PHE A 229 23.34 -12.79 -15.05
CA PHE A 229 22.94 -14.10 -14.51
C PHE A 229 22.67 -15.14 -15.61
N GLY A 230 22.92 -14.82 -16.89
CA GLY A 230 22.82 -15.75 -18.01
C GLY A 230 21.36 -16.16 -18.28
N GLU A 231 20.42 -15.26 -18.06
CA GLU A 231 19.01 -15.48 -18.37
C GLU A 231 18.75 -15.08 -19.83
N ALA A 232 18.19 -16.00 -20.60
CA ALA A 232 17.77 -15.71 -21.97
C ALA A 232 16.66 -14.65 -21.98
N ILE A 233 16.69 -13.75 -22.97
CA ILE A 233 15.56 -12.87 -23.27
C ILE A 233 14.37 -13.77 -23.56
N SER A 234 13.26 -13.62 -22.85
CA SER A 234 12.11 -14.49 -23.07
C SER A 234 11.55 -14.30 -24.46
N GLU A 235 11.04 -15.38 -25.07
CA GLU A 235 10.34 -15.31 -26.37
C GLU A 235 9.18 -14.31 -26.32
N GLU A 236 8.52 -14.18 -25.16
CA GLU A 236 7.44 -13.19 -24.92
C GLU A 236 7.92 -11.72 -24.99
N ASP A 237 9.19 -11.44 -24.66
CA ASP A 237 9.73 -10.07 -24.84
C ASP A 237 10.14 -9.85 -26.30
N LYS A 238 10.53 -10.90 -27.02
CA LYS A 238 10.77 -10.84 -28.48
C LYS A 238 9.46 -10.67 -29.24
N GLU A 239 8.40 -11.40 -28.89
CA GLU A 239 7.07 -11.20 -29.46
C GLU A 239 6.48 -9.83 -29.14
N THR A 240 6.96 -9.18 -28.05
CA THR A 240 6.53 -7.81 -27.69
C THR A 240 7.13 -6.77 -28.61
N GLU A 241 8.34 -7.00 -29.14
CA GLU A 241 8.93 -6.16 -30.18
C GLU A 241 8.30 -6.41 -31.55
N GLU A 242 7.85 -7.63 -31.85
CA GLU A 242 7.25 -8.01 -33.14
C GLU A 242 5.75 -7.69 -33.25
N ASN A 243 4.98 -7.76 -32.13
CA ASN A 243 3.54 -7.45 -32.14
C ASN A 243 3.29 -6.03 -31.61
N ALA A 244 3.19 -5.09 -32.52
CA ALA A 244 3.09 -3.65 -32.33
C ALA A 244 1.77 -3.14 -31.69
N MET A 245 1.25 -3.76 -30.64
CA MET A 245 0.15 -3.17 -29.85
C MET A 245 0.71 -2.04 -28.98
N THR A 246 0.15 -0.86 -29.13
CA THR A 246 0.48 0.27 -28.26
C THR A 246 0.04 0.01 -26.82
N LYS A 247 0.69 0.64 -25.84
CA LYS A 247 0.29 0.55 -24.40
C LYS A 247 -1.21 0.87 -24.22
N TRP A 248 -1.75 1.80 -25.00
CA TRP A 248 -3.15 2.17 -24.95
C TRP A 248 -4.07 1.04 -25.48
N GLN A 249 -3.71 0.39 -26.57
CA GLN A 249 -4.48 -0.74 -27.11
C GLN A 249 -4.51 -1.91 -26.12
N ILE A 250 -3.38 -2.22 -25.48
CA ILE A 250 -3.29 -3.24 -24.42
C ILE A 250 -4.22 -2.89 -23.26
N PHE A 251 -4.20 -1.63 -22.81
CA PHE A 251 -5.07 -1.15 -21.75
C PHE A 251 -6.54 -1.28 -22.08
N VAL A 252 -6.94 -0.83 -23.26
CA VAL A 252 -8.35 -0.90 -23.70
C VAL A 252 -8.82 -2.34 -23.84
N GLU A 253 -8.04 -3.19 -24.53
CA GLU A 253 -8.47 -4.55 -24.88
C GLU A 253 -8.49 -5.49 -23.68
N TYR A 254 -7.44 -5.49 -22.88
CA TYR A 254 -7.28 -6.47 -21.78
C TYR A 254 -7.73 -5.96 -20.43
N VAL A 255 -7.89 -4.65 -20.23
CA VAL A 255 -8.29 -4.08 -18.95
C VAL A 255 -9.69 -3.48 -19.03
N LEU A 256 -9.92 -2.49 -19.89
CA LEU A 256 -11.22 -1.79 -19.94
C LEU A 256 -12.36 -2.66 -20.45
N LYS A 257 -12.12 -3.54 -21.42
CA LYS A 257 -13.14 -4.47 -21.93
C LYS A 257 -13.30 -5.72 -21.05
N ASN A 258 -12.42 -5.96 -20.09
CA ASN A 258 -12.44 -7.18 -19.28
C ASN A 258 -13.39 -7.04 -18.08
N LYS A 259 -14.54 -7.71 -18.16
CA LYS A 259 -15.58 -7.67 -17.11
C LYS A 259 -15.07 -8.17 -15.74
N VAL A 260 -14.14 -9.14 -15.72
CA VAL A 260 -13.60 -9.67 -14.47
C VAL A 260 -12.69 -8.65 -13.78
N ILE A 261 -11.93 -7.88 -14.56
CA ILE A 261 -11.11 -6.79 -14.00
C ILE A 261 -11.99 -5.73 -13.34
N TRP A 262 -13.13 -5.37 -13.92
CA TRP A 262 -14.07 -4.45 -13.28
C TRP A 262 -14.68 -5.00 -12.00
N LEU A 263 -15.05 -6.29 -11.97
CA LEU A 263 -15.52 -6.95 -10.74
C LEU A 263 -14.45 -6.88 -9.65
N LEU A 264 -13.18 -7.11 -9.99
CA LEU A 264 -12.06 -7.00 -9.06
C LEU A 264 -11.78 -5.56 -8.63
N CYS A 265 -11.97 -4.56 -9.51
CA CYS A 265 -11.87 -3.15 -9.15
C CYS A 265 -12.94 -2.77 -8.11
N PHE A 266 -14.20 -3.13 -8.35
CA PHE A 266 -15.29 -2.86 -7.40
C PHE A 266 -15.11 -3.63 -6.09
N SER A 267 -14.70 -4.90 -6.13
CA SER A 267 -14.36 -5.67 -4.92
C SER A 267 -13.28 -4.96 -4.10
N ASN A 268 -12.27 -4.41 -4.77
CA ASN A 268 -11.17 -3.71 -4.11
C ASN A 268 -11.61 -2.37 -3.49
N ILE A 269 -12.59 -1.67 -4.07
CA ILE A 269 -13.21 -0.48 -3.46
C ILE A 269 -13.80 -0.86 -2.10
N PHE A 270 -14.68 -1.86 -2.06
CA PHE A 270 -15.32 -2.30 -0.83
C PHE A 270 -14.32 -2.82 0.21
N LEU A 271 -13.31 -3.56 -0.23
CA LEU A 271 -12.25 -4.02 0.67
C LEU A 271 -11.47 -2.85 1.27
N TYR A 272 -11.20 -1.79 0.48
CA TYR A 272 -10.52 -0.59 0.98
C TYR A 272 -11.37 0.17 1.99
N VAL A 273 -12.70 0.20 1.84
CA VAL A 273 -13.58 0.76 2.88
C VAL A 273 -13.37 0.05 4.21
N VAL A 274 -13.37 -1.28 4.21
CA VAL A 274 -13.16 -2.08 5.43
C VAL A 274 -11.75 -1.87 5.99
N ARG A 275 -10.72 -2.07 5.15
CA ARG A 275 -9.33 -2.00 5.56
C ARG A 275 -8.95 -0.65 6.12
N ILE A 276 -9.22 0.40 5.35
CA ILE A 276 -8.82 1.76 5.73
C ILE A 276 -9.74 2.31 6.82
N GLY A 277 -10.99 1.89 6.85
CA GLY A 277 -11.91 2.24 7.93
C GLY A 277 -11.39 1.77 9.29
N ILE A 278 -10.94 0.51 9.39
CA ILE A 278 -10.32 -0.02 10.61
C ILE A 278 -8.99 0.69 10.89
N ASP A 279 -8.12 0.80 9.90
CA ASP A 279 -6.80 1.46 10.02
C ASP A 279 -6.91 2.92 10.47
N GLN A 280 -7.89 3.65 9.96
CA GLN A 280 -8.08 5.08 10.23
C GLN A 280 -8.73 5.34 11.59
N TRP A 281 -9.75 4.56 11.96
CA TRP A 281 -10.64 4.90 13.05
C TRP A 281 -10.50 4.02 14.30
N SER A 282 -9.70 2.96 14.27
CA SER A 282 -9.58 2.02 15.40
C SER A 282 -9.10 2.68 16.70
N THR A 283 -8.15 3.61 16.62
CA THR A 283 -7.63 4.31 17.79
C THR A 283 -8.66 5.27 18.39
N VAL A 284 -9.44 5.94 17.54
CA VAL A 284 -10.50 6.87 17.96
C VAL A 284 -11.66 6.09 18.60
N TYR A 285 -12.09 5.00 17.96
CA TYR A 285 -13.14 4.11 18.50
C TYR A 285 -12.77 3.54 19.87
N ALA A 286 -11.57 3.02 20.01
CA ALA A 286 -11.09 2.47 21.27
C ALA A 286 -11.09 3.49 22.41
N PHE A 287 -10.65 4.70 22.14
CA PHE A 287 -10.56 5.75 23.14
C PHE A 287 -11.94 6.36 23.46
N GLN A 288 -12.72 6.68 22.41
CA GLN A 288 -13.99 7.40 22.60
C GLN A 288 -15.13 6.48 23.03
N GLU A 289 -15.26 5.31 22.44
CA GLU A 289 -16.41 4.42 22.66
C GLU A 289 -16.09 3.34 23.69
N LEU A 290 -14.98 2.60 23.52
CA LEU A 290 -14.61 1.54 24.45
C LEU A 290 -13.97 2.06 25.75
N LYS A 291 -13.70 3.37 25.84
CA LYS A 291 -13.08 4.03 27.00
C LYS A 291 -11.74 3.39 27.44
N LEU A 292 -11.02 2.83 26.48
CA LEU A 292 -9.69 2.27 26.70
C LEU A 292 -8.64 3.38 26.80
N SER A 293 -7.52 3.10 27.46
CA SER A 293 -6.42 4.07 27.53
C SER A 293 -5.81 4.33 26.12
N LYS A 294 -5.19 5.48 25.97
CA LYS A 294 -4.53 5.87 24.72
C LYS A 294 -3.46 4.85 24.30
N GLU A 295 -2.72 4.34 25.28
CA GLU A 295 -1.65 3.36 25.08
C GLU A 295 -2.21 2.06 24.50
N VAL A 296 -3.31 1.56 25.06
CA VAL A 296 -4.00 0.36 24.57
C VAL A 296 -4.58 0.58 23.18
N ALA A 297 -5.16 1.75 22.90
CA ALA A 297 -5.67 2.10 21.57
C ALA A 297 -4.55 2.05 20.51
N ILE A 298 -3.38 2.60 20.83
CA ILE A 298 -2.21 2.61 19.94
C ILE A 298 -1.58 1.20 19.82
N GLN A 299 -1.54 0.41 20.90
CA GLN A 299 -1.11 -0.99 20.83
C GLN A 299 -1.99 -1.81 19.88
N GLY A 300 -3.31 -1.59 19.91
CA GLY A 300 -4.24 -2.21 18.97
C GLY A 300 -3.91 -1.90 17.51
N PHE A 301 -3.61 -0.65 17.19
CA PHE A 301 -3.15 -0.24 15.87
C PHE A 301 -1.85 -0.96 15.46
N THR A 302 -0.88 -1.06 16.37
CA THR A 302 0.37 -1.80 16.11
C THR A 302 0.10 -3.28 15.86
N LEU A 303 -0.78 -3.92 16.65
CA LEU A 303 -1.15 -5.32 16.47
C LEU A 303 -1.90 -5.57 15.16
N PHE A 304 -2.71 -4.61 14.69
CA PHE A 304 -3.32 -4.67 13.35
C PHE A 304 -2.25 -4.76 12.25
N GLU A 305 -1.20 -3.95 12.31
CA GLU A 305 -0.10 -3.99 11.33
C GLU A 305 0.74 -5.27 11.44
N VAL A 306 0.94 -5.79 12.65
CA VAL A 306 1.60 -7.10 12.86
C VAL A 306 0.75 -8.23 12.31
N GLY A 307 -0.56 -8.21 12.57
CA GLY A 307 -1.52 -9.16 11.98
C GLY A 307 -1.49 -9.11 10.45
N ALA A 308 -1.43 -7.90 9.88
CA ALA A 308 -1.31 -7.67 8.44
C ALA A 308 -0.06 -8.32 7.83
N LEU A 309 1.08 -8.19 8.51
CA LEU A 309 2.33 -8.84 8.10
C LEU A 309 2.19 -10.37 8.04
N VAL A 310 1.69 -10.97 9.14
CA VAL A 310 1.49 -12.43 9.21
C VAL A 310 0.46 -12.88 8.18
N GLY A 311 -0.65 -12.15 8.03
CA GLY A 311 -1.70 -12.44 7.07
C GLY A 311 -1.19 -12.43 5.63
N THR A 312 -0.43 -11.41 5.24
CA THR A 312 0.13 -11.32 3.88
C THR A 312 0.95 -12.56 3.51
N LEU A 313 1.73 -13.10 4.45
CA LEU A 313 2.55 -14.28 4.23
C LEU A 313 1.74 -15.57 4.14
N LEU A 314 0.76 -15.75 5.03
CA LEU A 314 0.02 -17.01 5.14
C LEU A 314 -1.11 -17.15 4.12
N TRP A 315 -1.83 -16.09 3.76
CA TRP A 315 -2.95 -16.16 2.82
C TRP A 315 -2.51 -16.51 1.40
N GLY A 316 -1.31 -16.10 0.97
CA GLY A 316 -0.72 -16.55 -0.28
C GLY A 316 -0.55 -18.05 -0.32
N TRP A 317 0.05 -18.64 0.72
CA TRP A 317 0.25 -20.06 0.86
C TRP A 317 -1.09 -20.83 0.96
N LEU A 318 -2.06 -20.33 1.73
CA LEU A 318 -3.40 -20.94 1.84
C LEU A 318 -4.12 -20.98 0.49
N SER A 319 -3.97 -19.94 -0.35
CA SER A 319 -4.57 -19.93 -1.68
C SER A 319 -3.95 -20.96 -2.63
N ASP A 320 -2.66 -21.22 -2.50
CA ASP A 320 -1.97 -22.25 -3.28
C ASP A 320 -2.44 -23.67 -2.86
N LEU A 321 -2.64 -23.91 -1.55
CA LEU A 321 -3.25 -25.14 -1.05
C LEU A 321 -4.67 -25.36 -1.56
N ALA A 322 -5.43 -24.27 -1.81
CA ALA A 322 -6.75 -24.33 -2.42
C ALA A 322 -6.73 -24.52 -3.95
N ASN A 323 -5.60 -24.99 -4.52
CA ASN A 323 -5.39 -25.17 -5.96
C ASN A 323 -5.63 -23.89 -6.77
N GLY A 324 -5.21 -22.76 -6.24
CA GLY A 324 -5.31 -21.44 -6.90
C GLY A 324 -6.71 -20.83 -6.93
N ARG A 325 -7.67 -21.33 -6.12
CA ARG A 325 -9.01 -20.76 -5.96
C ARG A 325 -9.00 -19.52 -5.09
N ARG A 326 -8.38 -18.47 -5.61
CA ARG A 326 -8.07 -17.23 -4.87
C ARG A 326 -9.32 -16.48 -4.45
N ALA A 327 -10.30 -16.38 -5.33
CA ALA A 327 -11.55 -15.68 -5.05
C ALA A 327 -12.37 -16.40 -3.95
N LEU A 328 -12.43 -17.74 -3.94
CA LEU A 328 -13.09 -18.50 -2.90
C LEU A 328 -12.43 -18.29 -1.53
N VAL A 329 -11.10 -18.38 -1.46
CA VAL A 329 -10.34 -18.15 -0.23
C VAL A 329 -10.54 -16.71 0.29
N ALA A 330 -10.61 -15.72 -0.61
CA ALA A 330 -10.94 -14.35 -0.24
C ALA A 330 -12.35 -14.21 0.35
N CYS A 331 -13.36 -14.92 -0.19
CA CYS A 331 -14.71 -14.94 0.38
C CYS A 331 -14.72 -15.50 1.81
N ILE A 332 -13.97 -16.57 2.08
CA ILE A 332 -13.87 -17.14 3.42
C ILE A 332 -13.24 -16.12 4.39
N ALA A 333 -12.14 -15.48 4.00
CA ALA A 333 -11.50 -14.48 4.82
C ALA A 333 -12.44 -13.28 5.09
N LEU A 334 -13.20 -12.82 4.09
CA LEU A 334 -14.19 -11.73 4.24
C LEU A 334 -15.34 -12.11 5.19
N ALA A 335 -15.82 -13.35 5.14
CA ALA A 335 -16.83 -13.83 6.08
C ALA A 335 -16.30 -13.84 7.54
N LEU A 336 -15.03 -14.24 7.71
CA LEU A 336 -14.37 -14.16 9.02
C LEU A 336 -14.14 -12.72 9.49
N ILE A 337 -13.92 -11.78 8.56
CA ILE A 337 -13.83 -10.35 8.88
C ILE A 337 -15.13 -9.85 9.51
N ILE A 338 -16.30 -10.17 8.93
CA ILE A 338 -17.60 -9.77 9.47
C ILE A 338 -17.79 -10.32 10.89
N ALA A 339 -17.50 -11.60 11.10
CA ALA A 339 -17.56 -12.20 12.44
C ALA A 339 -16.62 -11.50 13.43
N THR A 340 -15.40 -11.18 13.00
CA THR A 340 -14.40 -10.51 13.85
C THR A 340 -14.77 -9.03 14.10
N LEU A 341 -15.38 -8.33 13.14
CA LEU A 341 -15.93 -6.99 13.34
C LEU A 341 -17.01 -6.97 14.43
N GLY A 342 -17.88 -7.98 14.45
CA GLY A 342 -18.87 -8.13 15.53
C GLY A 342 -18.22 -8.32 16.90
N VAL A 343 -17.15 -9.12 17.01
CA VAL A 343 -16.39 -9.26 18.26
C VAL A 343 -15.69 -7.95 18.64
N TYR A 344 -15.09 -7.27 17.68
CA TYR A 344 -14.41 -5.99 17.86
C TYR A 344 -15.36 -4.90 18.34
N GLN A 345 -16.54 -4.77 17.73
CA GLN A 345 -17.56 -3.81 18.12
C GLN A 345 -18.07 -3.99 19.56
N HIS A 346 -18.10 -5.23 20.06
CA HIS A 346 -18.57 -5.55 21.41
C HIS A 346 -17.42 -5.93 22.35
N ALA A 347 -16.21 -5.44 22.08
CA ALA A 347 -15.06 -5.77 22.91
C ALA A 347 -15.26 -5.29 24.36
N SER A 348 -15.40 -6.24 25.29
CA SER A 348 -15.69 -5.98 26.70
C SER A 348 -14.44 -5.60 27.53
N ASN A 349 -13.25 -5.85 26.99
CA ASN A 349 -11.98 -5.56 27.67
C ASN A 349 -10.86 -5.37 26.66
N GLN A 350 -9.71 -4.86 27.15
CA GLN A 350 -8.54 -4.57 26.33
C GLN A 350 -7.98 -5.80 25.58
N TYR A 351 -8.05 -7.00 26.15
CA TYR A 351 -7.49 -8.20 25.52
C TYR A 351 -8.31 -8.63 24.30
N VAL A 352 -9.64 -8.57 24.41
CA VAL A 352 -10.56 -8.84 23.29
C VAL A 352 -10.35 -7.80 22.18
N TYR A 353 -10.20 -6.52 22.53
CA TYR A 353 -9.90 -5.44 21.60
C TYR A 353 -8.57 -5.72 20.84
N LEU A 354 -7.49 -5.98 21.58
CA LEU A 354 -6.16 -6.23 21.00
C LEU A 354 -6.15 -7.48 20.09
N ALA A 355 -6.77 -8.57 20.56
CA ALA A 355 -6.88 -9.82 19.79
C ALA A 355 -7.72 -9.62 18.52
N SER A 356 -8.83 -8.86 18.60
CA SER A 356 -9.68 -8.55 17.44
C SER A 356 -8.93 -7.74 16.38
N LEU A 357 -8.14 -6.76 16.78
CA LEU A 357 -7.37 -5.95 15.83
C LEU A 357 -6.24 -6.75 15.17
N PHE A 358 -5.55 -7.61 15.92
CA PHE A 358 -4.59 -8.56 15.32
C PHE A 358 -5.29 -9.45 14.29
N ALA A 359 -6.44 -10.04 14.65
CA ALA A 359 -7.21 -10.91 13.77
C ALA A 359 -7.73 -10.15 12.54
N LEU A 360 -8.23 -8.93 12.70
CA LEU A 360 -8.67 -8.08 11.58
C LEU A 360 -7.51 -7.74 10.65
N GLY A 361 -6.34 -7.38 11.18
CA GLY A 361 -5.14 -7.18 10.37
C GLY A 361 -4.77 -8.42 9.57
N PHE A 362 -4.71 -9.58 10.23
CA PHE A 362 -4.45 -10.87 9.59
C PHE A 362 -5.45 -11.20 8.47
N LEU A 363 -6.74 -10.99 8.72
CA LEU A 363 -7.81 -11.35 7.79
C LEU A 363 -7.92 -10.39 6.61
N VAL A 364 -7.79 -9.08 6.81
CA VAL A 364 -8.03 -8.06 5.78
C VAL A 364 -6.96 -8.07 4.69
N PHE A 365 -5.70 -8.34 5.05
CA PHE A 365 -4.61 -8.39 4.08
C PHE A 365 -4.62 -9.65 3.20
N GLY A 366 -5.36 -10.69 3.61
CA GLY A 366 -5.63 -11.87 2.77
C GLY A 366 -6.38 -11.52 1.48
N PRO A 367 -7.64 -11.07 1.56
CA PRO A 367 -8.39 -10.66 0.38
C PRO A 367 -7.68 -9.61 -0.45
N GLN A 368 -6.94 -8.68 0.16
CA GLN A 368 -6.18 -7.68 -0.56
C GLN A 368 -5.12 -8.27 -1.47
N LEU A 369 -4.34 -9.22 -0.95
CA LEU A 369 -3.35 -9.96 -1.74
C LEU A 369 -4.06 -10.78 -2.83
N LEU A 370 -5.11 -11.52 -2.46
CA LEU A 370 -5.79 -12.45 -3.34
C LEU A 370 -6.53 -11.76 -4.50
N ILE A 371 -7.13 -10.60 -4.30
CA ILE A 371 -7.72 -9.76 -5.37
C ILE A 371 -6.62 -9.32 -6.35
N GLY A 372 -5.45 -8.96 -5.86
CA GLY A 372 -4.29 -8.62 -6.70
C GLY A 372 -3.83 -9.80 -7.55
N VAL A 373 -3.62 -10.95 -6.92
CA VAL A 373 -3.14 -12.16 -7.60
C VAL A 373 -4.21 -12.73 -8.55
N ALA A 374 -5.50 -12.63 -8.21
CA ALA A 374 -6.58 -13.02 -9.11
C ALA A 374 -6.56 -12.18 -10.40
N ALA A 375 -6.36 -10.87 -10.30
CA ALA A 375 -6.29 -10.00 -11.48
C ALA A 375 -5.20 -10.44 -12.47
N VAL A 376 -4.03 -10.86 -11.98
CA VAL A 376 -2.95 -11.41 -12.81
C VAL A 376 -3.42 -12.64 -13.60
N GLY A 377 -4.31 -13.45 -13.03
CA GLY A 377 -4.84 -14.63 -13.68
C GLY A 377 -5.80 -14.36 -14.86
N PHE A 378 -6.30 -13.13 -15.00
CA PHE A 378 -7.30 -12.78 -16.02
C PHE A 378 -6.80 -11.80 -17.10
N VAL A 379 -5.51 -11.46 -17.06
CA VAL A 379 -4.88 -10.58 -18.05
C VAL A 379 -3.55 -11.18 -18.53
N PRO A 380 -3.10 -10.89 -19.77
CA PRO A 380 -1.77 -11.25 -20.23
C PRO A 380 -0.70 -10.46 -19.45
N LYS A 381 0.52 -10.99 -19.42
CA LYS A 381 1.64 -10.38 -18.64
C LYS A 381 1.85 -8.89 -18.95
N LYS A 382 1.71 -8.48 -20.21
CA LYS A 382 1.82 -7.09 -20.67
C LYS A 382 0.78 -6.14 -20.06
N ALA A 383 -0.38 -6.63 -19.60
CA ALA A 383 -1.48 -5.85 -19.05
C ALA A 383 -1.52 -5.84 -17.52
N ILE A 384 -0.67 -6.63 -16.82
CA ILE A 384 -0.70 -6.77 -15.36
C ILE A 384 -0.55 -5.41 -14.66
N GLY A 385 0.43 -4.62 -15.06
CA GLY A 385 0.67 -3.30 -14.47
C GLY A 385 -0.50 -2.34 -14.67
N ALA A 386 -1.12 -2.36 -15.84
CA ALA A 386 -2.29 -1.55 -16.16
C ALA A 386 -3.53 -1.98 -15.35
N ALA A 387 -3.74 -3.30 -15.18
CA ALA A 387 -4.84 -3.84 -14.38
C ALA A 387 -4.65 -3.52 -12.87
N ASP A 388 -3.43 -3.62 -12.35
CA ASP A 388 -3.14 -3.24 -10.97
C ASP A 388 -3.27 -1.73 -10.76
N GLY A 389 -2.84 -0.94 -11.74
CA GLY A 389 -2.96 0.51 -11.73
C GLY A 389 -4.41 0.98 -11.61
N ILE A 390 -5.31 0.53 -12.50
CA ILE A 390 -6.74 0.93 -12.47
C ILE A 390 -7.41 0.46 -11.17
N LYS A 391 -7.17 -0.77 -10.76
CA LYS A 391 -7.68 -1.32 -9.49
C LYS A 391 -7.24 -0.47 -8.30
N GLY A 392 -5.97 -0.09 -8.25
CA GLY A 392 -5.43 0.77 -7.20
C GLY A 392 -6.03 2.19 -7.22
N THR A 393 -6.17 2.79 -8.39
CA THR A 393 -6.76 4.13 -8.56
C THR A 393 -8.18 4.18 -8.02
N PHE A 394 -9.04 3.24 -8.41
CA PHE A 394 -10.42 3.16 -7.90
C PHE A 394 -10.47 2.90 -6.39
N ALA A 395 -9.59 2.04 -5.87
CA ALA A 395 -9.52 1.77 -4.44
C ALA A 395 -9.18 3.03 -3.63
N TYR A 396 -8.20 3.84 -4.07
CA TYR A 396 -7.82 5.06 -3.37
C TYR A 396 -8.83 6.18 -3.57
N LEU A 397 -9.27 6.44 -4.80
CA LEU A 397 -10.18 7.56 -5.08
C LEU A 397 -11.57 7.35 -4.49
N ILE A 398 -12.06 6.13 -4.39
CA ILE A 398 -13.41 5.85 -3.91
C ILE A 398 -13.36 5.17 -2.53
N GLY A 399 -12.73 4.00 -2.42
CA GLY A 399 -12.76 3.19 -1.20
C GLY A 399 -12.05 3.87 -0.02
N ASP A 400 -10.80 4.29 -0.21
CA ASP A 400 -10.00 4.97 0.82
C ASP A 400 -10.59 6.35 1.17
N SER A 401 -11.09 7.09 0.17
CA SER A 401 -11.75 8.38 0.37
C SER A 401 -13.03 8.24 1.19
N PHE A 402 -13.87 7.26 0.87
CA PHE A 402 -15.08 6.98 1.65
C PHE A 402 -14.75 6.50 3.08
N ALA A 403 -13.76 5.62 3.21
CA ALA A 403 -13.32 5.14 4.52
C ALA A 403 -12.88 6.27 5.46
N LYS A 404 -12.23 7.29 4.93
CA LYS A 404 -11.75 8.43 5.73
C LYS A 404 -12.85 9.46 5.98
N LEU A 405 -13.42 10.03 4.92
CA LEU A 405 -14.45 11.07 5.08
C LEU A 405 -15.81 10.50 5.40
N GLY A 406 -16.31 9.53 4.62
CA GLY A 406 -17.65 8.99 4.77
C GLY A 406 -17.89 8.36 6.13
N LEU A 407 -16.97 7.48 6.60
CA LEU A 407 -17.08 6.88 7.93
C LEU A 407 -16.91 7.93 9.05
N GLY A 408 -16.06 8.95 8.85
CA GLY A 408 -15.92 10.06 9.79
C GLY A 408 -17.23 10.87 9.93
N MET A 409 -17.91 11.17 8.83
CA MET A 409 -19.21 11.83 8.84
C MET A 409 -20.30 10.99 9.54
N ILE A 410 -20.28 9.67 9.32
CA ILE A 410 -21.21 8.74 9.97
C ILE A 410 -20.95 8.71 11.48
N ALA A 411 -19.68 8.64 11.88
CA ALA A 411 -19.29 8.65 13.27
C ALA A 411 -19.65 9.97 13.98
N ASP A 412 -19.62 11.12 13.28
CA ASP A 412 -20.09 12.42 13.76
C ASP A 412 -21.63 12.55 13.76
N GLY A 413 -22.40 11.55 13.32
CA GLY A 413 -23.85 11.53 13.43
C GLY A 413 -24.64 11.51 12.12
N THR A 414 -24.00 11.47 10.95
CA THR A 414 -24.71 11.29 9.67
C THR A 414 -25.35 9.89 9.62
N PRO A 415 -26.69 9.77 9.36
CA PRO A 415 -27.35 8.49 9.42
C PRO A 415 -27.03 7.61 8.20
N VAL A 416 -26.77 6.32 8.45
CA VAL A 416 -26.63 5.26 7.44
C VAL A 416 -27.47 4.07 7.87
N PHE A 417 -28.33 3.57 7.01
CA PHE A 417 -29.31 2.51 7.31
C PHE A 417 -30.14 2.77 8.57
N GLY A 418 -30.43 4.05 8.88
CA GLY A 418 -31.12 4.45 10.09
C GLY A 418 -30.29 4.45 11.38
N LEU A 419 -29.00 4.13 11.30
CA LEU A 419 -28.04 4.12 12.41
C LEU A 419 -27.10 5.32 12.31
N THR A 420 -26.66 5.84 13.46
CA THR A 420 -25.72 6.98 13.55
C THR A 420 -24.54 6.63 14.45
N GLY A 421 -23.49 7.45 14.40
CA GLY A 421 -22.30 7.25 15.22
C GLY A 421 -21.56 5.94 14.90
N TRP A 422 -20.97 5.34 15.90
CA TRP A 422 -20.19 4.12 15.71
C TRP A 422 -21.03 2.93 15.25
N ALA A 423 -22.31 2.83 15.66
CA ALA A 423 -23.21 1.79 15.15
C ALA A 423 -23.41 1.90 13.63
N GLY A 424 -23.61 3.12 13.11
CA GLY A 424 -23.69 3.38 11.67
C GLY A 424 -22.35 3.08 10.96
N THR A 425 -21.22 3.42 11.59
CA THR A 425 -19.89 3.14 11.05
C THR A 425 -19.65 1.65 10.88
N PHE A 426 -19.96 0.82 11.88
CA PHE A 426 -19.84 -0.64 11.77
C PHE A 426 -20.80 -1.22 10.73
N ALA A 427 -22.06 -0.74 10.70
CA ALA A 427 -23.01 -1.17 9.66
C ALA A 427 -22.51 -0.87 8.23
N ALA A 428 -21.83 0.27 8.03
CA ALA A 428 -21.21 0.60 6.74
C ALA A 428 -20.01 -0.31 6.41
N LEU A 429 -19.20 -0.67 7.42
CA LEU A 429 -18.08 -1.63 7.26
C LEU A 429 -18.60 -3.03 6.91
N ASP A 430 -19.63 -3.52 7.59
CA ASP A 430 -20.25 -4.82 7.32
C ASP A 430 -20.90 -4.84 5.95
N ALA A 431 -21.63 -3.79 5.56
CA ALA A 431 -22.20 -3.66 4.22
C ALA A 431 -21.12 -3.70 3.13
N ALA A 432 -19.99 -3.02 3.36
CA ALA A 432 -18.85 -3.08 2.44
C ALA A 432 -18.24 -4.47 2.37
N ALA A 433 -18.07 -5.17 3.51
CA ALA A 433 -17.57 -6.55 3.51
C ALA A 433 -18.52 -7.51 2.77
N VAL A 434 -19.82 -7.39 2.98
CA VAL A 434 -20.84 -8.18 2.25
C VAL A 434 -20.80 -7.86 0.75
N GLY A 435 -20.73 -6.58 0.36
CA GLY A 435 -20.58 -6.17 -1.04
C GLY A 435 -19.34 -6.78 -1.70
N CYS A 436 -18.22 -6.79 -0.98
CA CYS A 436 -16.99 -7.43 -1.44
C CYS A 436 -17.17 -8.94 -1.62
N ILE A 437 -17.82 -9.64 -0.67
CA ILE A 437 -18.12 -11.08 -0.76
C ILE A 437 -18.97 -11.38 -2.00
N CYS A 438 -20.05 -10.62 -2.22
CA CYS A 438 -20.93 -10.84 -3.37
C CYS A 438 -20.17 -10.73 -4.71
N LEU A 439 -19.32 -9.73 -4.85
CA LEU A 439 -18.53 -9.55 -6.07
C LEU A 439 -17.46 -10.64 -6.21
N MET A 440 -16.76 -10.99 -5.12
CA MET A 440 -15.75 -12.05 -5.13
C MET A 440 -16.35 -13.44 -5.38
N ALA A 441 -17.59 -13.70 -4.94
CA ALA A 441 -18.31 -14.94 -5.27
C ALA A 441 -18.58 -15.04 -6.78
N ILE A 442 -18.92 -13.92 -7.44
CA ILE A 442 -19.04 -13.89 -8.91
C ILE A 442 -17.68 -14.18 -9.56
N VAL A 443 -16.61 -13.55 -9.07
CA VAL A 443 -15.24 -13.80 -9.59
C VAL A 443 -14.86 -15.28 -9.39
N ALA A 444 -15.23 -15.90 -8.26
CA ALA A 444 -14.96 -17.33 -7.99
C ALA A 444 -15.62 -18.24 -9.03
N ILE A 445 -16.81 -17.90 -9.53
CA ILE A 445 -17.47 -18.65 -10.62
C ILE A 445 -16.65 -18.56 -11.92
N PHE A 446 -16.14 -17.38 -12.25
CA PHE A 446 -15.28 -17.21 -13.44
C PHE A 446 -13.94 -17.95 -13.29
N GLU A 447 -13.34 -17.90 -12.11
CA GLU A 447 -12.09 -18.61 -11.78
C GLU A 447 -12.26 -20.14 -11.89
N GLU A 448 -13.32 -20.69 -11.32
CA GLU A 448 -13.62 -22.12 -11.41
C GLU A 448 -13.87 -22.59 -12.85
N ARG A 449 -14.60 -21.80 -13.66
CA ARG A 449 -14.80 -22.10 -15.08
C ARG A 449 -13.48 -22.11 -15.85
N LYS A 450 -12.57 -21.20 -15.53
CA LYS A 450 -11.23 -21.13 -16.13
C LYS A 450 -10.41 -22.36 -15.76
N ILE A 451 -10.33 -22.71 -14.48
CA ILE A 451 -9.59 -23.88 -13.96
C ILE A 451 -10.09 -25.18 -14.64
N ARG A 452 -11.41 -25.36 -14.73
CA ARG A 452 -12.01 -26.54 -15.41
C ARG A 452 -11.65 -26.60 -16.89
N ARG A 453 -11.64 -25.46 -17.58
CA ARG A 453 -11.26 -25.38 -19.00
C ARG A 453 -9.79 -25.75 -19.19
N GLU A 454 -8.89 -25.22 -18.38
CA GLU A 454 -7.47 -25.52 -18.42
C GLU A 454 -7.19 -27.01 -18.13
N LYS A 455 -7.88 -27.58 -17.14
CA LYS A 455 -7.77 -29.02 -16.82
C LYS A 455 -8.24 -29.89 -17.98
N LYS A 456 -9.36 -29.54 -18.64
CA LYS A 456 -9.87 -30.26 -19.83
C LYS A 456 -8.87 -30.20 -20.99
N ASN A 457 -8.31 -29.02 -21.26
CA ASN A 457 -7.34 -28.86 -22.33
C ASN A 457 -6.05 -29.66 -22.08
N ARG A 458 -5.56 -29.74 -20.84
CA ARG A 458 -4.41 -30.60 -20.50
C ARG A 458 -4.70 -32.09 -20.75
N ILE A 459 -5.87 -32.58 -20.37
CA ILE A 459 -6.25 -33.96 -20.61
C ILE A 459 -6.30 -34.28 -22.11
N LEU A 460 -6.81 -33.34 -22.93
CA LEU A 460 -6.89 -33.49 -24.40
C LEU A 460 -5.51 -33.41 -25.09
N GLN A 461 -4.50 -32.78 -24.47
CA GLN A 461 -3.13 -32.73 -24.98
C GLN A 461 -2.27 -33.95 -24.58
N THR A 462 -2.71 -34.69 -23.55
CA THR A 462 -2.03 -35.90 -23.06
C THR A 462 -2.69 -37.20 -23.54
N ALA A 463 -3.86 -37.12 -24.17
CA ALA A 463 -4.54 -38.24 -24.88
C ALA A 463 -4.24 -38.17 -26.37
#